data_02c7709f8a5cd89527c58e0f4e9c7943
#
_entry.id   02c7709f8a5cd89527c58e0f4e9c7943
#
_cell.length_a   1.000
_cell.length_b   1.000
_cell.length_c   1.000
_cell.angle_alpha   90.00
_cell.angle_beta   90.00
_cell.angle_gamma   90.00
#
_symmetry.space_group_name_H-M   'P 1'
#
loop_
_entity.id
_entity.type
_entity.pdbx_description
1 polymer ?
#
loop_
_entity_poly.entity_id
_entity_poly.type
_entity_poly.pdbx_seq_one_letter_code
_entity_poly.pdbx_strand_id
1 'polypeptide(L)'
;MKRIRLLLMFFFIVWPVFCHAFAEEGADWGVAPQSQIRKPPYSAPTPLVVPGGRTVTTDELRALVGGQTPPLLVDVAGGEGHTSLPDAHWLPGAGRGIHFFDPLQAAIADWLVELTRGDKARTLVFFCVDAKCWLSYNVALRALALGYSNVLWYRGGVAAWAEAGLPLAQVEKPVK
;
A
#
# COMPACT_ATOMS: atom_id res chain seq x y z
N MET A 1 -68.61 -2.57 12.93
CA MET A 1 -67.51 -1.80 12.30
C MET A 1 -66.16 -2.48 12.62
N LYS A 2 -65.66 -3.28 11.69
CA LYS A 2 -64.34 -4.00 11.87
C LYS A 2 -63.20 -3.10 11.41
N ARG A 3 -62.30 -2.71 12.33
CA ARG A 3 -61.10 -1.93 12.01
C ARG A 3 -60.01 -2.90 11.48
N ILE A 4 -59.69 -2.80 10.19
CA ILE A 4 -58.56 -3.51 9.55
C ILE A 4 -57.27 -2.77 9.96
N ARG A 5 -56.43 -3.43 10.74
CA ARG A 5 -55.09 -2.93 11.04
C ARG A 5 -54.15 -3.37 9.88
N LEU A 6 -53.74 -2.40 9.07
CA LEU A 6 -52.77 -2.58 8.03
C LEU A 6 -51.37 -2.67 8.67
N LEU A 7 -50.76 -3.85 8.64
CA LEU A 7 -49.39 -4.08 9.10
C LEU A 7 -48.46 -3.72 7.95
N LEU A 8 -47.77 -2.58 8.05
CA LEU A 8 -46.71 -2.20 7.12
C LEU A 8 -45.46 -3.01 7.47
N MET A 9 -45.14 -4.04 6.67
CA MET A 9 -43.87 -4.74 6.71
C MET A 9 -42.82 -3.90 6.03
N PHE A 10 -41.92 -3.31 6.80
CA PHE A 10 -40.71 -2.71 6.27
C PHE A 10 -39.74 -3.81 5.83
N PHE A 11 -39.60 -4.02 4.54
CA PHE A 11 -38.52 -4.84 3.97
C PHE A 11 -37.22 -4.03 4.01
N PHE A 12 -36.30 -4.37 4.92
CA PHE A 12 -34.94 -3.92 4.87
C PHE A 12 -34.24 -4.64 3.72
N ILE A 13 -34.07 -3.95 2.60
CA ILE A 13 -33.20 -4.43 1.52
C ILE A 13 -31.74 -4.26 2.00
N VAL A 14 -31.13 -5.35 2.48
CA VAL A 14 -29.69 -5.39 2.73
C VAL A 14 -29.00 -5.48 1.37
N TRP A 15 -28.46 -4.35 0.92
CA TRP A 15 -27.64 -4.33 -0.29
C TRP A 15 -26.32 -5.04 0.02
N PRO A 16 -25.94 -6.09 -0.72
CA PRO A 16 -24.64 -6.71 -0.51
C PRO A 16 -23.54 -5.69 -0.87
N VAL A 17 -22.71 -5.37 0.11
CA VAL A 17 -21.46 -4.61 -0.15
C VAL A 17 -20.53 -5.57 -0.87
N PHE A 18 -20.48 -5.50 -2.18
CA PHE A 18 -19.46 -6.18 -2.96
C PHE A 18 -18.11 -5.49 -2.68
N CYS A 19 -17.26 -6.15 -1.92
CA CYS A 19 -15.85 -5.78 -1.82
C CYS A 19 -15.21 -6.05 -3.20
N HIS A 20 -15.01 -5.02 -4.00
CA HIS A 20 -14.31 -5.14 -5.28
C HIS A 20 -12.80 -5.19 -4.98
N ALA A 21 -12.15 -6.25 -5.41
CA ALA A 21 -10.69 -6.33 -5.41
C ALA A 21 -10.20 -5.85 -6.79
N PHE A 22 -9.40 -4.78 -6.80
CA PHE A 22 -8.86 -4.19 -8.03
C PHE A 22 -7.49 -4.82 -8.36
N ALA A 23 -7.19 -4.95 -9.65
CA ALA A 23 -5.89 -5.34 -10.19
C ALA A 23 -5.19 -6.46 -9.38
N GLU A 24 -5.91 -7.53 -9.09
CA GLU A 24 -5.40 -8.70 -8.36
C GLU A 24 -4.95 -8.41 -6.91
N GLU A 25 -5.28 -7.24 -6.32
CA GLU A 25 -4.84 -6.88 -4.95
C GLU A 25 -5.24 -7.90 -3.88
N GLY A 26 -6.38 -8.59 -4.07
CA GLY A 26 -6.87 -9.67 -3.22
C GLY A 26 -6.53 -11.08 -3.69
N ALA A 27 -5.81 -11.24 -4.81
CA ALA A 27 -5.52 -12.56 -5.36
C ALA A 27 -4.56 -13.35 -4.45
N ASP A 28 -4.97 -14.55 -4.02
CA ASP A 28 -4.13 -15.48 -3.29
C ASP A 28 -3.44 -16.44 -4.27
N TRP A 29 -2.12 -16.32 -4.36
CA TRP A 29 -1.29 -17.20 -5.19
C TRP A 29 -0.59 -18.29 -4.37
N GLY A 30 -0.98 -18.50 -3.11
CA GLY A 30 -0.36 -19.46 -2.22
C GLY A 30 1.08 -19.12 -1.81
N VAL A 31 1.48 -17.84 -1.94
CA VAL A 31 2.82 -17.38 -1.56
C VAL A 31 2.86 -17.10 -0.06
N ALA A 32 3.70 -17.83 0.67
CA ALA A 32 3.86 -17.63 2.11
C ALA A 32 4.52 -16.26 2.42
N PRO A 33 4.05 -15.53 3.45
CA PRO A 33 4.74 -14.34 3.94
C PRO A 33 6.16 -14.67 4.41
N GLN A 34 7.09 -13.76 4.19
CA GLN A 34 8.48 -13.91 4.64
C GLN A 34 8.97 -12.63 5.33
N SER A 35 9.80 -12.77 6.37
CA SER A 35 10.40 -11.67 7.12
C SER A 35 11.79 -11.27 6.62
N GLN A 36 12.22 -11.80 5.48
CA GLN A 36 13.50 -11.52 4.86
C GLN A 36 13.33 -10.75 3.56
N ILE A 37 14.34 -9.98 3.18
CA ILE A 37 14.36 -9.27 1.91
C ILE A 37 14.36 -10.28 0.76
N ARG A 38 13.35 -10.17 -0.11
CA ARG A 38 13.25 -10.94 -1.34
C ARG A 38 14.36 -10.52 -2.30
N LYS A 39 15.13 -11.51 -2.76
CA LYS A 39 16.14 -11.33 -3.82
C LYS A 39 15.45 -11.33 -5.20
N PRO A 40 16.11 -10.82 -6.25
CA PRO A 40 15.57 -10.91 -7.61
C PRO A 40 15.18 -12.34 -8.01
N PRO A 41 14.15 -12.51 -8.87
CA PRO A 41 13.40 -11.46 -9.54
C PRO A 41 12.36 -10.80 -8.61
N TYR A 42 12.18 -9.46 -8.78
CA TYR A 42 11.22 -8.70 -7.96
C TYR A 42 9.81 -8.65 -8.56
N SER A 43 9.65 -9.06 -9.82
CA SER A 43 8.35 -9.20 -10.48
C SER A 43 7.92 -10.66 -10.40
N ALA A 44 7.07 -10.98 -9.43
CA ALA A 44 6.53 -12.31 -9.15
C ALA A 44 5.31 -12.19 -8.23
N PRO A 45 4.42 -13.20 -8.17
CA PRO A 45 3.34 -13.25 -7.19
C PRO A 45 3.83 -12.95 -5.77
N THR A 46 3.13 -12.06 -5.06
CA THR A 46 3.46 -11.67 -3.69
C THR A 46 2.50 -12.33 -2.68
N PRO A 47 2.88 -12.42 -1.39
CA PRO A 47 1.97 -12.82 -0.32
C PRO A 47 0.76 -11.89 -0.19
N LEU A 48 -0.25 -12.29 0.56
CA LEU A 48 -1.38 -11.42 0.92
C LEU A 48 -1.05 -10.45 2.06
N VAL A 49 -0.08 -10.78 2.90
CA VAL A 49 0.26 -10.00 4.09
C VAL A 49 1.77 -9.80 4.21
N VAL A 50 2.16 -8.70 4.84
CA VAL A 50 3.55 -8.39 5.21
C VAL A 50 3.72 -8.56 6.72
N PRO A 51 4.68 -9.38 7.21
CA PRO A 51 4.92 -9.58 8.63
C PRO A 51 5.27 -8.29 9.37
N GLY A 52 4.56 -8.01 10.46
CA GLY A 52 4.77 -6.82 11.27
C GLY A 52 4.11 -5.53 10.74
N GLY A 53 3.64 -5.52 9.52
CA GLY A 53 2.88 -4.44 8.91
C GLY A 53 1.42 -4.83 8.66
N ARG A 54 0.67 -3.94 8.01
CA ARG A 54 -0.71 -4.18 7.59
C ARG A 54 -0.86 -4.00 6.09
N THR A 55 -1.44 -4.98 5.41
CA THR A 55 -1.84 -4.82 4.01
C THR A 55 -3.13 -4.01 3.95
N VAL A 56 -3.23 -3.10 2.99
CA VAL A 56 -4.42 -2.27 2.75
C VAL A 56 -4.92 -2.46 1.33
N THR A 57 -6.24 -2.45 1.19
CA THR A 57 -6.93 -2.47 -0.10
C THR A 57 -7.02 -1.06 -0.70
N THR A 58 -7.41 -0.97 -1.96
CA THR A 58 -7.65 0.31 -2.65
C THR A 58 -8.71 1.15 -1.94
N ASP A 59 -9.82 0.54 -1.51
CA ASP A 59 -10.89 1.25 -0.79
C ASP A 59 -10.45 1.76 0.58
N GLU A 60 -9.69 0.96 1.34
CA GLU A 60 -9.11 1.38 2.61
C GLU A 60 -8.11 2.53 2.43
N LEU A 61 -7.23 2.43 1.42
CA LEU A 61 -6.26 3.49 1.15
C LEU A 61 -6.94 4.79 0.74
N ARG A 62 -7.95 4.71 -0.13
CA ARG A 62 -8.77 5.88 -0.52
C ARG A 62 -9.37 6.57 0.71
N ALA A 63 -9.92 5.81 1.64
CA ALA A 63 -10.48 6.36 2.88
C ALA A 63 -9.40 7.01 3.76
N LEU A 64 -8.21 6.40 3.86
CA LEU A 64 -7.08 6.96 4.63
C LEU A 64 -6.56 8.27 4.03
N VAL A 65 -6.42 8.33 2.71
CA VAL A 65 -5.94 9.55 2.01
C VAL A 65 -6.94 10.70 2.15
N GLY A 66 -8.24 10.41 2.13
CA GLY A 66 -9.31 11.41 2.34
C GLY A 66 -9.53 11.80 3.82
N GLY A 67 -8.82 11.19 4.76
CA GLY A 67 -8.98 11.42 6.20
C GLY A 67 -8.32 12.70 6.71
N GLN A 68 -8.50 13.01 7.99
CA GLN A 68 -7.90 14.20 8.63
C GLN A 68 -6.39 14.13 8.78
N THR A 69 -5.82 12.95 8.86
CA THR A 69 -4.37 12.72 8.99
C THR A 69 -3.94 11.71 7.91
N PRO A 70 -3.81 12.15 6.65
CA PRO A 70 -3.44 11.26 5.57
C PRO A 70 -2.06 10.66 5.80
N PRO A 71 -1.83 9.39 5.40
CA PRO A 71 -0.53 8.75 5.50
C PRO A 71 0.47 9.39 4.53
N LEU A 72 1.76 9.15 4.77
CA LEU A 72 2.79 9.43 3.77
C LEU A 72 2.83 8.28 2.76
N LEU A 73 2.63 8.61 1.49
CA LEU A 73 2.62 7.65 0.38
C LEU A 73 4.03 7.53 -0.20
N VAL A 74 4.55 6.32 -0.29
CA VAL A 74 5.91 6.04 -0.79
C VAL A 74 5.83 5.07 -1.95
N ASP A 75 6.06 5.58 -3.15
CA ASP A 75 6.15 4.79 -4.38
C ASP A 75 7.60 4.34 -4.60
N VAL A 76 7.79 3.05 -4.80
CA VAL A 76 9.12 2.47 -5.04
C VAL A 76 9.27 1.88 -6.45
N ALA A 77 8.31 2.13 -7.32
CA ALA A 77 8.36 1.70 -8.71
C ALA A 77 9.54 2.34 -9.45
N GLY A 78 10.12 1.61 -10.39
CA GLY A 78 11.14 2.13 -11.30
C GLY A 78 10.53 2.73 -12.56
N GLY A 79 11.36 3.38 -13.37
CA GLY A 79 10.98 3.91 -14.68
C GLY A 79 11.36 5.37 -14.85
N GLU A 80 11.10 5.89 -16.06
CA GLU A 80 11.20 7.30 -16.40
C GLU A 80 9.80 7.84 -16.72
N GLY A 81 9.55 9.12 -16.44
CA GLY A 81 8.24 9.74 -16.69
C GLY A 81 7.11 9.06 -15.92
N HIS A 82 7.36 8.76 -14.68
CA HIS A 82 6.49 7.93 -13.85
C HIS A 82 5.25 8.68 -13.36
N THR A 83 4.08 8.04 -13.51
CA THR A 83 2.83 8.48 -12.88
C THR A 83 2.51 7.60 -11.67
N SER A 84 1.99 8.19 -10.64
CA SER A 84 1.71 7.52 -9.36
C SER A 84 0.45 8.09 -8.70
N LEU A 85 0.19 7.69 -7.48
CA LEU A 85 -0.85 8.29 -6.65
C LEU A 85 -0.49 9.77 -6.37
N PRO A 86 -1.48 10.68 -6.27
CA PRO A 86 -1.23 12.06 -5.89
C PRO A 86 -0.48 12.15 -4.56
N ASP A 87 0.41 13.14 -4.45
CA ASP A 87 1.23 13.42 -3.25
C ASP A 87 2.16 12.27 -2.83
N ALA A 88 2.40 11.28 -3.69
CA ALA A 88 3.34 10.22 -3.42
C ALA A 88 4.80 10.69 -3.52
N HIS A 89 5.61 10.27 -2.56
CA HIS A 89 7.05 10.43 -2.58
C HIS A 89 7.66 9.27 -3.38
N TRP A 90 8.36 9.58 -4.46
CA TRP A 90 8.94 8.54 -5.32
C TRP A 90 10.37 8.20 -4.93
N LEU A 91 10.57 6.96 -4.50
CA LEU A 91 11.86 6.41 -4.07
C LEU A 91 12.21 5.15 -4.89
N PRO A 92 12.56 5.31 -6.18
CA PRO A 92 12.72 4.18 -7.08
C PRO A 92 13.82 3.22 -6.61
N GLY A 93 13.47 1.93 -6.56
CA GLY A 93 14.40 0.88 -6.21
C GLY A 93 14.69 0.71 -4.73
N ALA A 94 14.02 1.43 -3.83
CA ALA A 94 14.20 1.30 -2.37
C ALA A 94 13.99 -0.13 -1.82
N GLY A 95 13.21 -0.94 -2.53
CA GLY A 95 13.02 -2.35 -2.16
C GLY A 95 14.08 -3.32 -2.69
N ARG A 96 15.09 -2.85 -3.40
CA ARG A 96 16.18 -3.69 -3.90
C ARG A 96 17.10 -4.15 -2.77
N GLY A 97 18.10 -4.98 -3.11
CA GLY A 97 19.07 -5.49 -2.14
C GLY A 97 18.80 -6.92 -1.72
N ILE A 98 19.56 -7.42 -0.77
CA ILE A 98 19.60 -8.84 -0.42
C ILE A 98 19.46 -9.13 1.07
N HIS A 99 19.64 -8.12 1.93
CA HIS A 99 19.52 -8.23 3.40
C HIS A 99 19.39 -6.84 4.05
N PHE A 100 19.09 -6.78 5.36
CA PHE A 100 18.92 -5.52 6.11
C PHE A 100 20.22 -4.79 6.47
N PHE A 101 21.37 -5.33 6.13
CA PHE A 101 22.70 -4.75 6.43
C PHE A 101 23.42 -4.26 5.17
N ASP A 102 22.70 -4.13 4.06
CA ASP A 102 23.25 -3.55 2.83
C ASP A 102 23.26 -2.01 2.91
N PRO A 103 24.06 -1.31 2.06
CA PRO A 103 24.11 0.15 2.06
C PRO A 103 22.76 0.82 1.82
N LEU A 104 21.84 0.13 1.14
CA LEU A 104 20.50 0.65 0.87
C LEU A 104 19.68 0.83 2.15
N GLN A 105 19.91 0.00 3.18
CA GLN A 105 19.22 0.14 4.47
C GLN A 105 19.55 1.48 5.15
N ALA A 106 20.80 1.91 5.11
CA ALA A 106 21.22 3.21 5.66
C ALA A 106 20.61 4.37 4.87
N ALA A 107 20.66 4.30 3.53
CA ALA A 107 20.07 5.33 2.68
C ALA A 107 18.55 5.47 2.91
N ILE A 108 17.84 4.34 3.09
CA ILE A 108 16.40 4.36 3.42
C ILE A 108 16.18 4.94 4.82
N ALA A 109 17.05 4.64 5.79
CA ALA A 109 16.92 5.18 7.13
C ALA A 109 17.00 6.72 7.13
N ASP A 110 18.00 7.28 6.43
CA ASP A 110 18.19 8.73 6.32
C ASP A 110 17.00 9.39 5.62
N TRP A 111 16.56 8.83 4.51
CA TRP A 111 15.42 9.34 3.76
C TRP A 111 14.11 9.29 4.56
N LEU A 112 13.85 8.17 5.28
CA LEU A 112 12.65 8.06 6.12
C LEU A 112 12.69 9.02 7.31
N VAL A 113 13.87 9.27 7.90
CA VAL A 113 14.01 10.28 8.97
C VAL A 113 13.67 11.67 8.43
N GLU A 114 14.15 12.05 7.26
CA GLU A 114 13.81 13.32 6.63
C GLU A 114 12.31 13.41 6.35
N LEU A 115 11.73 12.40 5.69
CA LEU A 115 10.31 12.37 5.33
C LEU A 115 9.37 12.45 6.52
N THR A 116 9.68 11.72 7.61
CA THR A 116 8.85 11.65 8.81
C THR A 116 9.24 12.67 9.88
N ARG A 117 10.32 13.44 9.67
CA ARG A 117 10.95 14.30 10.70
C ARG A 117 11.31 13.53 11.95
N GLY A 118 11.74 12.26 11.78
CA GLY A 118 12.11 11.36 12.87
C GLY A 118 10.93 10.70 13.61
N ASP A 119 9.69 11.00 13.25
CA ASP A 119 8.51 10.37 13.88
C ASP A 119 8.35 8.92 13.42
N LYS A 120 8.69 7.98 14.29
CA LYS A 120 8.57 6.53 14.04
C LYS A 120 7.13 6.01 14.09
N ALA A 121 6.19 6.81 14.60
CA ALA A 121 4.76 6.49 14.65
C ALA A 121 4.00 7.04 13.42
N ARG A 122 4.67 7.84 12.58
CA ARG A 122 4.05 8.37 11.35
C ARG A 122 3.60 7.24 10.45
N THR A 123 2.34 7.27 9.99
CA THR A 123 1.80 6.26 9.08
C THR A 123 2.45 6.36 7.71
N LEU A 124 3.09 5.27 7.28
CA LEU A 124 3.75 5.11 5.99
C LEU A 124 3.00 4.07 5.15
N VAL A 125 2.72 4.37 3.90
CA VAL A 125 2.17 3.42 2.93
C VAL A 125 3.19 3.18 1.84
N PHE A 126 3.68 1.96 1.73
CA PHE A 126 4.59 1.57 0.65
C PHE A 126 3.83 0.84 -0.46
N PHE A 127 4.07 1.23 -1.70
CA PHE A 127 3.45 0.62 -2.87
C PHE A 127 4.39 0.67 -4.10
N CYS A 128 4.00 -0.01 -5.15
CA CYS A 128 4.72 -0.16 -6.40
C CYS A 128 3.72 -0.15 -7.56
N VAL A 129 4.06 -0.75 -8.70
CA VAL A 129 3.19 -0.76 -9.88
C VAL A 129 1.94 -1.62 -9.69
N ASP A 130 2.08 -2.83 -9.11
CA ASP A 130 0.99 -3.82 -9.00
C ASP A 130 1.24 -4.84 -7.88
N ALA A 131 0.33 -5.80 -7.76
CA ALA A 131 0.37 -6.86 -6.75
C ALA A 131 1.49 -7.90 -6.95
N LYS A 132 2.24 -7.85 -8.06
CA LYS A 132 3.38 -8.74 -8.34
C LYS A 132 4.73 -8.06 -8.10
N CYS A 133 4.74 -6.85 -7.51
CA CYS A 133 5.96 -6.10 -7.25
C CYS A 133 6.47 -6.30 -5.82
N TRP A 134 7.56 -7.06 -5.66
CA TRP A 134 8.21 -7.31 -4.38
C TRP A 134 8.97 -6.11 -3.81
N LEU A 135 9.22 -5.06 -4.59
CA LEU A 135 9.97 -3.90 -4.10
C LEU A 135 9.23 -3.19 -2.95
N SER A 136 7.90 -3.01 -3.07
CA SER A 136 7.10 -2.40 -2.00
C SER A 136 7.01 -3.28 -0.75
N TYR A 137 6.96 -4.60 -0.92
CA TYR A 137 7.02 -5.54 0.19
C TYR A 137 8.36 -5.42 0.95
N ASN A 138 9.46 -5.42 0.23
CA ASN A 138 10.80 -5.31 0.79
C ASN A 138 11.01 -4.00 1.55
N VAL A 139 10.60 -2.86 0.98
CA VAL A 139 10.78 -1.58 1.67
C VAL A 139 9.89 -1.47 2.91
N ALA A 140 8.70 -2.06 2.92
CA ALA A 140 7.88 -2.16 4.12
C ALA A 140 8.61 -2.94 5.23
N LEU A 141 9.23 -4.08 4.91
CA LEU A 141 10.08 -4.82 5.86
C LEU A 141 11.27 -3.99 6.36
N ARG A 142 11.92 -3.20 5.47
CA ARG A 142 13.03 -2.32 5.85
C ARG A 142 12.60 -1.25 6.83
N ALA A 143 11.45 -0.61 6.60
CA ALA A 143 10.91 0.40 7.50
C ALA A 143 10.56 -0.19 8.89
N LEU A 144 9.96 -1.39 8.91
CA LEU A 144 9.70 -2.13 10.16
C LEU A 144 10.99 -2.43 10.93
N ALA A 145 12.04 -2.91 10.23
CA ALA A 145 13.35 -3.17 10.83
C ALA A 145 14.03 -1.88 11.35
N LEU A 146 13.70 -0.71 10.81
CA LEU A 146 14.14 0.61 11.29
C LEU A 146 13.28 1.15 12.45
N GLY A 147 12.31 0.39 12.93
CA GLY A 147 11.49 0.73 14.10
C GLY A 147 10.27 1.61 13.81
N TYR A 148 9.85 1.74 12.54
CA TYR A 148 8.57 2.37 12.22
C TYR A 148 7.42 1.44 12.62
N SER A 149 6.44 1.97 13.36
CA SER A 149 5.36 1.15 13.95
C SER A 149 4.07 1.13 13.12
N ASN A 150 3.85 2.14 12.28
CA ASN A 150 2.65 2.26 11.45
C ASN A 150 2.98 2.10 9.97
N VAL A 151 3.39 0.87 9.61
CA VAL A 151 3.75 0.50 8.24
C VAL A 151 2.59 -0.21 7.57
N LEU A 152 2.10 0.40 6.50
CA LEU A 152 1.07 -0.13 5.62
C LEU A 152 1.70 -0.52 4.28
N TRP A 153 1.23 -1.63 3.74
CA TRP A 153 1.61 -2.10 2.42
C TRP A 153 0.38 -2.09 1.50
N TYR A 154 0.40 -1.22 0.50
CA TYR A 154 -0.62 -1.18 -0.53
C TYR A 154 -0.21 -2.09 -1.68
N ARG A 155 -0.70 -3.35 -1.60
CA ARG A 155 -0.33 -4.42 -2.52
C ARG A 155 -0.80 -4.17 -3.95
N GLY A 156 -2.00 -3.61 -4.13
CA GLY A 156 -2.59 -3.33 -5.45
C GLY A 156 -1.81 -2.34 -6.30
N GLY A 157 -1.11 -1.40 -5.65
CA GLY A 157 -0.23 -0.43 -6.30
C GLY A 157 -0.96 0.53 -7.24
N VAL A 158 -0.18 1.15 -8.13
CA VAL A 158 -0.70 2.12 -9.11
C VAL A 158 -1.76 1.49 -10.02
N ALA A 159 -1.62 0.20 -10.37
CA ALA A 159 -2.56 -0.49 -11.24
C ALA A 159 -3.96 -0.59 -10.62
N ALA A 160 -4.08 -1.00 -9.35
CA ALA A 160 -5.36 -1.08 -8.67
C ALA A 160 -5.99 0.31 -8.45
N TRP A 161 -5.17 1.32 -8.15
CA TRP A 161 -5.62 2.71 -8.02
C TRP A 161 -6.21 3.25 -9.32
N ALA A 162 -5.54 3.00 -10.45
CA ALA A 162 -6.00 3.39 -11.77
C ALA A 162 -7.27 2.63 -12.19
N GLU A 163 -7.34 1.31 -11.93
CA GLU A 163 -8.51 0.49 -12.24
C GLU A 163 -9.75 0.94 -11.45
N ALA A 164 -9.56 1.44 -10.23
CA ALA A 164 -10.62 2.04 -9.43
C ALA A 164 -11.09 3.41 -9.95
N GLY A 165 -10.53 3.91 -11.06
CA GLY A 165 -10.85 5.21 -11.64
C GLY A 165 -10.36 6.39 -10.82
N LEU A 166 -9.39 6.19 -9.93
CA LEU A 166 -8.85 7.22 -9.05
C LEU A 166 -7.76 8.04 -9.75
N PRO A 167 -7.57 9.32 -9.37
CA PRO A 167 -6.64 10.21 -10.06
C PRO A 167 -5.20 9.76 -9.91
N LEU A 168 -4.40 9.97 -10.97
CA LEU A 168 -2.96 9.80 -10.99
C LEU A 168 -2.28 11.15 -11.18
N ALA A 169 -1.06 11.29 -10.69
CA ALA A 169 -0.23 12.48 -10.84
C ALA A 169 1.20 12.10 -11.26
N GLN A 170 1.93 13.04 -11.89
CA GLN A 170 3.36 12.90 -12.09
C GLN A 170 4.07 13.03 -10.74
N VAL A 171 5.03 12.15 -10.48
CA VAL A 171 5.86 12.22 -9.29
C VAL A 171 7.31 12.50 -9.67
N GLU A 172 7.95 13.35 -8.89
CA GLU A 172 9.36 13.68 -9.07
C GLU A 172 10.22 12.80 -8.17
N LYS A 173 11.41 12.47 -8.69
CA LYS A 173 12.41 11.73 -7.91
C LYS A 173 12.89 12.63 -6.76
N PRO A 174 13.01 12.11 -5.53
CA PRO A 174 13.59 12.88 -4.44
C PRO A 174 14.93 13.47 -4.84
N VAL A 175 15.15 14.73 -4.52
CA VAL A 175 16.46 15.37 -4.67
C VAL A 175 17.39 14.67 -3.68
N LYS A 176 18.54 14.21 -4.16
CA LYS A 176 19.57 13.55 -3.34
C LYS A 176 20.25 14.53 -2.40
#